data_97f110457f87996686842fbd9f17ff1d
#
_entry.id   97f110457f87996686842fbd9f17ff1d
#
_cell.length_a   1.000
_cell.length_b   1.000
_cell.length_c   1.000
_cell.angle_alpha   90.00
_cell.angle_beta   90.00
_cell.angle_gamma   90.00
#
_symmetry.space_group_name_H-M   'P 1'
#
loop_
_entity.id
_entity.type
_entity.pdbx_description
1 polymer ?
#
loop_
_entity_poly.entity_id
_entity_poly.type
_entity_poly.pdbx_seq_one_letter_code
_entity_poly.pdbx_strand_id
1 'polypeptide(L)'
;MKFKDERGAVMLESTYCILISIFVLMFILSFGFFLYQKTTVTIVANEIAEEVSQTYKLRNVSDSSSISSTDISGVGKYRYLFFADNFNSKNEAKAITLANVRLTKTALAEEEGNLSVNVETVVDDIGRRHYEVTLKQKYSFMLGDLLSFIGQKDVQTLEETVYVESVDVLNYVNTVKFTNYGLNKAKDADFTGILGFVDSAISLLQSIFDN
;
A
#
# COMPACT_ATOMS: atom_id res chain seq x y z
N MET A 1 -27.12 63.25 -32.36
CA MET A 1 -26.79 62.84 -30.99
C MET A 1 -26.78 61.28 -30.99
N LYS A 2 -25.60 60.65 -31.00
CA LYS A 2 -25.50 59.18 -30.89
C LYS A 2 -25.55 58.86 -29.40
N PHE A 3 -26.67 58.41 -28.89
CA PHE A 3 -26.67 57.77 -27.60
C PHE A 3 -25.85 56.47 -27.73
N LYS A 4 -24.62 56.51 -27.29
CA LYS A 4 -23.87 55.31 -27.03
C LYS A 4 -24.68 54.50 -26.03
N ASP A 5 -25.13 53.35 -26.45
CA ASP A 5 -25.93 52.43 -25.58
C ASP A 5 -25.00 51.80 -24.53
N GLU A 6 -24.60 52.59 -23.55
CA GLU A 6 -23.71 52.15 -22.44
C GLU A 6 -24.37 51.10 -21.56
N ARG A 7 -25.72 51.00 -21.58
CA ARG A 7 -26.46 49.99 -20.84
C ARG A 7 -26.24 48.57 -21.38
N GLY A 8 -26.10 48.42 -22.70
CA GLY A 8 -25.82 47.14 -23.32
C GLY A 8 -24.41 46.67 -22.99
N ALA A 9 -23.44 47.58 -22.93
CA ALA A 9 -22.05 47.25 -22.58
C ALA A 9 -21.93 46.79 -21.13
N VAL A 10 -22.60 47.46 -20.20
CA VAL A 10 -22.62 47.07 -18.75
C VAL A 10 -23.30 45.72 -18.55
N MET A 11 -24.39 45.40 -19.28
CA MET A 11 -25.04 44.10 -19.21
C MET A 11 -24.09 42.99 -19.73
N LEU A 12 -23.37 43.19 -20.81
CA LEU A 12 -22.39 42.26 -21.35
C LEU A 12 -21.27 42.02 -20.35
N GLU A 13 -20.69 43.06 -19.77
CA GLU A 13 -19.64 42.98 -18.79
C GLU A 13 -20.07 42.19 -17.55
N SER A 14 -21.27 42.48 -17.02
CA SER A 14 -21.85 41.73 -15.88
C SER A 14 -22.02 40.25 -16.20
N THR A 15 -22.50 39.93 -17.41
CA THR A 15 -22.68 38.53 -17.85
C THR A 15 -21.35 37.79 -17.93
N TYR A 16 -20.32 38.42 -18.48
CA TYR A 16 -18.97 37.82 -18.51
C TYR A 16 -18.40 37.62 -17.11
N CYS A 17 -18.55 38.57 -16.21
CA CYS A 17 -18.10 38.44 -14.82
C CYS A 17 -18.78 37.27 -14.10
N ILE A 18 -20.08 37.08 -14.29
CA ILE A 18 -20.82 35.95 -13.72
C ILE A 18 -20.35 34.62 -14.30
N LEU A 19 -20.18 34.57 -15.63
CA LEU A 19 -19.75 33.36 -16.32
C LEU A 19 -18.35 32.94 -15.90
N ILE A 20 -17.41 33.88 -15.79
CA ILE A 20 -16.05 33.62 -15.30
C ILE A 20 -16.08 33.17 -13.84
N SER A 21 -16.92 33.78 -13.00
CA SER A 21 -17.06 33.40 -11.59
C SER A 21 -17.56 31.98 -11.42
N ILE A 22 -18.56 31.57 -12.22
CA ILE A 22 -19.07 30.19 -12.25
C ILE A 22 -17.97 29.22 -12.69
N PHE A 23 -17.24 29.55 -13.75
CA PHE A 23 -16.14 28.73 -14.27
C PHE A 23 -15.06 28.53 -13.21
N VAL A 24 -14.62 29.60 -12.54
CA VAL A 24 -13.63 29.54 -11.46
C VAL A 24 -14.14 28.66 -10.30
N LEU A 25 -15.41 28.80 -9.93
CA LEU A 25 -16.01 28.00 -8.86
C LEU A 25 -16.03 26.51 -9.23
N MET A 26 -16.45 26.17 -10.46
CA MET A 26 -16.43 24.80 -10.95
C MET A 26 -15.01 24.22 -10.99
N PHE A 27 -14.02 25.02 -11.38
CA PHE A 27 -12.63 24.63 -11.37
C PHE A 27 -12.11 24.31 -9.95
N ILE A 28 -12.41 25.17 -8.98
CA ILE A 28 -12.05 24.93 -7.56
C ILE A 28 -12.70 23.66 -7.03
N LEU A 29 -13.97 23.42 -7.34
CA LEU A 29 -14.68 22.20 -6.95
C LEU A 29 -14.04 20.95 -7.57
N SER A 30 -13.75 20.98 -8.87
CA SER A 30 -13.10 19.87 -9.56
C SER A 30 -11.74 19.51 -8.93
N PHE A 31 -10.94 20.53 -8.63
CA PHE A 31 -9.65 20.35 -7.97
C PHE A 31 -9.82 19.81 -6.53
N GLY A 32 -10.84 20.28 -5.82
CA GLY A 32 -11.20 19.78 -4.49
C GLY A 32 -11.55 18.30 -4.51
N PHE A 33 -12.35 17.84 -5.46
CA PHE A 33 -12.68 16.42 -5.62
C PHE A 33 -11.44 15.57 -5.94
N PHE A 34 -10.55 16.06 -6.79
CA PHE A 34 -9.30 15.38 -7.08
C PHE A 34 -8.43 15.22 -5.83
N LEU A 35 -8.23 16.29 -5.06
CA LEU A 35 -7.44 16.24 -3.82
C LEU A 35 -8.08 15.31 -2.78
N TYR A 36 -9.39 15.37 -2.63
CA TYR A 36 -10.12 14.47 -1.73
C TYR A 36 -9.87 13.01 -2.11
N GLN A 37 -10.05 12.67 -3.39
CA GLN A 37 -9.86 11.30 -3.87
C GLN A 37 -8.42 10.83 -3.68
N LYS A 38 -7.44 11.67 -3.96
CA LYS A 38 -6.03 11.38 -3.72
C LYS A 38 -5.77 11.10 -2.24
N THR A 39 -6.28 11.94 -1.35
CA THR A 39 -6.14 11.75 0.11
C THR A 39 -6.80 10.45 0.56
N THR A 40 -7.97 10.13 0.03
CA THR A 40 -8.67 8.88 0.33
C THR A 40 -7.85 7.66 -0.07
N VAL A 41 -7.25 7.65 -1.26
CA VAL A 41 -6.37 6.57 -1.72
C VAL A 41 -5.15 6.43 -0.78
N THR A 42 -4.53 7.52 -0.38
CA THR A 42 -3.41 7.51 0.57
C THR A 42 -3.83 6.95 1.94
N ILE A 43 -4.99 7.34 2.47
CA ILE A 43 -5.50 6.81 3.74
C ILE A 43 -5.75 5.31 3.63
N VAL A 44 -6.43 4.87 2.58
CA VAL A 44 -6.73 3.44 2.36
C VAL A 44 -5.45 2.63 2.17
N ALA A 45 -4.46 3.15 1.45
CA ALA A 45 -3.17 2.49 1.30
C ALA A 45 -2.45 2.29 2.64
N ASN A 46 -2.49 3.30 3.53
CA ASN A 46 -1.93 3.19 4.88
C ASN A 46 -2.70 2.19 5.75
N GLU A 47 -4.05 2.21 5.72
CA GLU A 47 -4.87 1.22 6.45
C GLU A 47 -4.55 -0.21 6.00
N ILE A 48 -4.42 -0.43 4.70
CA ILE A 48 -4.07 -1.74 4.15
C ILE A 48 -2.67 -2.16 4.55
N ALA A 49 -1.70 -1.24 4.50
CA ALA A 49 -0.32 -1.52 4.88
C ALA A 49 -0.22 -1.92 6.35
N GLU A 50 -0.95 -1.22 7.24
CA GLU A 50 -1.03 -1.57 8.64
C GLU A 50 -1.67 -2.94 8.84
N GLU A 51 -2.79 -3.22 8.20
CA GLU A 51 -3.48 -4.51 8.26
C GLU A 51 -2.58 -5.65 7.76
N VAL A 52 -1.89 -5.45 6.63
CA VAL A 52 -0.92 -6.40 6.08
C VAL A 52 0.22 -6.64 7.07
N SER A 53 0.76 -5.61 7.71
CA SER A 53 1.87 -5.75 8.66
C SER A 53 1.51 -6.64 9.85
N GLN A 54 0.26 -6.55 10.30
CA GLN A 54 -0.25 -7.32 11.45
C GLN A 54 -0.66 -8.75 11.08
N THR A 55 -1.23 -8.93 9.88
CA THR A 55 -1.85 -10.22 9.48
C THR A 55 -1.04 -11.00 8.44
N TYR A 56 0.07 -10.44 7.93
CA TYR A 56 0.85 -11.01 6.81
C TYR A 56 1.11 -12.51 6.95
N LYS A 57 1.40 -12.95 8.15
CA LYS A 57 1.82 -14.31 8.47
C LYS A 57 0.69 -15.23 8.92
N LEU A 58 -0.51 -14.68 9.07
CA LEU A 58 -1.68 -15.41 9.54
C LEU A 58 -2.51 -15.86 8.35
N ARG A 59 -2.46 -17.17 8.06
CA ARG A 59 -3.06 -17.76 6.84
C ARG A 59 -4.57 -17.59 6.75
N ASN A 60 -5.27 -17.65 7.88
CA ASN A 60 -6.73 -17.74 7.95
C ASN A 60 -7.40 -16.48 8.48
N VAL A 61 -6.62 -15.43 8.74
CA VAL A 61 -7.11 -14.17 9.29
C VAL A 61 -7.36 -13.20 8.16
N SER A 62 -8.57 -12.70 8.05
CA SER A 62 -8.95 -11.69 7.05
C SER A 62 -8.80 -10.26 7.56
N ASP A 63 -8.77 -10.07 8.87
CA ASP A 63 -8.78 -8.78 9.53
C ASP A 63 -8.04 -8.89 10.87
N SER A 64 -7.26 -7.88 11.24
CA SER A 64 -6.51 -7.82 12.50
C SER A 64 -7.40 -7.92 13.74
N SER A 65 -8.64 -7.45 13.65
CA SER A 65 -9.62 -7.54 14.73
C SER A 65 -10.13 -8.97 15.01
N SER A 66 -9.94 -9.88 14.04
CA SER A 66 -10.39 -11.28 14.11
C SER A 66 -9.29 -12.26 14.54
N ILE A 67 -8.12 -11.78 14.94
CA ILE A 67 -6.99 -12.62 15.36
C ILE A 67 -7.33 -13.35 16.66
N SER A 68 -7.30 -14.68 16.62
CA SER A 68 -7.50 -15.54 17.78
C SER A 68 -6.18 -16.18 18.26
N SER A 69 -6.15 -16.62 19.50
CA SER A 69 -5.00 -17.36 20.05
C SER A 69 -4.69 -18.64 19.28
N THR A 70 -5.71 -19.26 18.67
CA THR A 70 -5.55 -20.45 17.82
C THR A 70 -4.83 -20.13 16.51
N ASP A 71 -5.06 -18.96 15.93
CA ASP A 71 -4.37 -18.53 14.69
C ASP A 71 -2.89 -18.33 14.96
N ILE A 72 -2.54 -17.74 16.10
CA ILE A 72 -1.16 -17.53 16.50
C ILE A 72 -0.48 -18.86 16.85
N SER A 73 -1.13 -19.76 17.56
CA SER A 73 -0.57 -21.05 17.99
C SER A 73 -0.38 -22.01 16.82
N GLY A 74 -1.26 -21.96 15.82
CA GLY A 74 -1.20 -22.79 14.60
C GLY A 74 0.00 -22.51 13.70
N VAL A 75 0.69 -21.41 13.91
CA VAL A 75 1.81 -20.97 13.05
C VAL A 75 3.17 -21.41 13.61
N GLY A 76 3.39 -22.31 14.43
CA GLY A 76 4.66 -22.87 14.90
C GLY A 76 5.76 -21.89 15.31
N LYS A 77 6.67 -22.29 16.19
CA LYS A 77 7.70 -21.42 16.78
C LYS A 77 8.80 -20.99 15.80
N TYR A 78 9.08 -21.78 14.76
CA TYR A 78 10.20 -21.59 13.83
C TYR A 78 9.76 -21.37 12.38
N ARG A 79 8.56 -20.90 12.20
CA ARG A 79 7.86 -20.75 10.91
C ARG A 79 8.59 -19.96 9.82
N TYR A 80 9.63 -19.21 10.19
CA TYR A 80 10.33 -18.30 9.28
C TYR A 80 11.80 -18.61 9.10
N LEU A 81 12.37 -19.52 9.87
CA LEU A 81 13.78 -19.90 9.77
C LEU A 81 14.04 -20.84 8.60
N PHE A 82 13.04 -21.66 8.23
CA PHE A 82 13.23 -22.74 7.27
C PHE A 82 12.27 -22.70 6.08
N PHE A 83 11.20 -21.91 6.14
CA PHE A 83 10.20 -21.83 5.09
C PHE A 83 9.88 -20.37 4.81
N ALA A 84 10.53 -19.81 3.80
CA ALA A 84 10.15 -18.55 3.19
C ALA A 84 8.87 -18.76 2.35
N ASP A 85 7.76 -19.20 2.99
CA ASP A 85 6.47 -19.22 2.32
C ASP A 85 6.16 -17.78 1.91
N ASN A 86 6.14 -17.56 0.62
CA ASN A 86 5.77 -16.26 0.08
C ASN A 86 4.25 -16.07 0.23
N PHE A 87 3.83 -15.31 1.23
CA PHE A 87 2.43 -15.00 1.49
C PHE A 87 1.91 -13.82 0.67
N ASN A 88 2.72 -13.27 -0.26
CA ASN A 88 2.37 -12.06 -1.01
C ASN A 88 1.01 -12.20 -1.69
N SER A 89 0.78 -13.26 -2.48
CA SER A 89 -0.47 -13.43 -3.24
C SER A 89 -1.72 -13.50 -2.35
N LYS A 90 -1.62 -14.09 -1.15
CA LYS A 90 -2.74 -14.13 -0.20
C LYS A 90 -3.01 -12.79 0.43
N ASN A 91 -1.96 -12.07 0.77
CA ASN A 91 -2.07 -10.72 1.33
C ASN A 91 -2.56 -9.72 0.27
N GLU A 92 -2.15 -9.87 -0.99
CA GLU A 92 -2.72 -9.12 -2.11
C GLU A 92 -4.22 -9.34 -2.23
N ALA A 93 -4.70 -10.58 -2.18
CA ALA A 93 -6.13 -10.88 -2.25
C ALA A 93 -6.92 -10.25 -1.09
N LYS A 94 -6.38 -10.30 0.14
CA LYS A 94 -6.97 -9.60 1.30
C LYS A 94 -6.96 -8.09 1.10
N ALA A 95 -5.82 -7.54 0.70
CA ALA A 95 -5.64 -6.12 0.47
C ALA A 95 -6.59 -5.58 -0.61
N ILE A 96 -6.77 -6.31 -1.72
CA ILE A 96 -7.75 -5.97 -2.76
C ILE A 96 -9.17 -5.94 -2.19
N THR A 97 -9.54 -6.94 -1.37
CA THR A 97 -10.88 -7.00 -0.77
C THR A 97 -11.13 -5.81 0.16
N LEU A 98 -10.18 -5.48 1.02
CA LEU A 98 -10.25 -4.33 1.92
C LEU A 98 -10.30 -3.00 1.15
N ALA A 99 -9.43 -2.85 0.16
CA ALA A 99 -9.38 -1.66 -0.67
C ALA A 99 -10.71 -1.43 -1.39
N ASN A 100 -11.27 -2.46 -2.02
CA ASN A 100 -12.56 -2.37 -2.69
C ASN A 100 -13.66 -1.90 -1.73
N VAL A 101 -13.77 -2.50 -0.55
CA VAL A 101 -14.79 -2.12 0.45
C VAL A 101 -14.63 -0.68 0.92
N ARG A 102 -13.39 -0.22 1.10
CA ARG A 102 -13.11 1.14 1.58
C ARG A 102 -13.30 2.18 0.49
N LEU A 103 -12.71 1.96 -0.68
CA LEU A 103 -12.77 2.90 -1.80
C LEU A 103 -14.19 3.07 -2.31
N THR A 104 -14.96 1.99 -2.52
CA THR A 104 -16.35 2.07 -2.99
C THR A 104 -17.25 2.88 -2.03
N LYS A 105 -16.98 2.87 -0.73
CA LYS A 105 -17.75 3.65 0.25
C LYS A 105 -17.38 5.13 0.28
N THR A 106 -16.20 5.49 -0.13
CA THR A 106 -15.66 6.86 0.01
C THR A 106 -15.40 7.55 -1.33
N ALA A 107 -15.57 6.85 -2.45
CA ALA A 107 -15.32 7.40 -3.77
C ALA A 107 -16.32 8.51 -4.13
N LEU A 108 -15.79 9.67 -4.51
CA LEU A 108 -16.53 10.77 -5.14
C LEU A 108 -16.35 10.78 -6.66
N ALA A 109 -15.42 9.98 -7.19
CA ALA A 109 -15.15 9.82 -8.61
C ALA A 109 -15.54 8.41 -9.04
N GLU A 110 -15.88 8.24 -10.32
CA GLU A 110 -16.16 6.91 -10.88
C GLU A 110 -14.88 6.12 -10.99
N GLU A 111 -14.91 4.89 -10.51
CA GLU A 111 -13.80 3.95 -10.62
C GLU A 111 -13.74 3.41 -12.06
N GLU A 112 -12.58 3.54 -12.70
CA GLU A 112 -12.33 2.97 -14.03
C GLU A 112 -11.33 1.82 -13.96
N GLY A 113 -11.75 0.67 -14.48
CA GLY A 113 -10.90 -0.52 -14.55
C GLY A 113 -10.80 -1.25 -13.20
N ASN A 114 -9.83 -2.15 -13.14
CA ASN A 114 -9.65 -2.99 -11.97
C ASN A 114 -8.68 -2.33 -10.98
N LEU A 115 -9.05 -2.38 -9.71
CA LEU A 115 -8.15 -2.07 -8.60
C LEU A 115 -6.97 -3.06 -8.62
N SER A 116 -5.76 -2.53 -8.53
CA SER A 116 -4.54 -3.32 -8.38
C SER A 116 -3.90 -3.00 -7.03
N VAL A 117 -3.64 -4.03 -6.26
CA VAL A 117 -2.86 -3.94 -5.03
C VAL A 117 -1.72 -4.94 -5.15
N ASN A 118 -0.50 -4.46 -4.99
CA ASN A 118 0.70 -5.28 -4.94
C ASN A 118 1.24 -5.28 -3.51
N VAL A 119 1.65 -6.44 -3.01
CA VAL A 119 2.25 -6.59 -1.69
C VAL A 119 3.58 -7.32 -1.85
N GLU A 120 4.67 -6.61 -1.62
CA GLU A 120 6.02 -7.15 -1.71
C GLU A 120 6.70 -7.20 -0.34
N THR A 121 7.53 -8.21 -0.14
CA THR A 121 8.37 -8.29 1.04
C THR A 121 9.79 -7.88 0.67
N VAL A 122 10.26 -6.82 1.29
CA VAL A 122 11.62 -6.32 1.14
C VAL A 122 12.41 -6.67 2.41
N VAL A 123 13.60 -7.21 2.25
CA VAL A 123 14.49 -7.54 3.36
C VAL A 123 15.66 -6.58 3.33
N ASP A 124 15.90 -5.86 4.42
CA ASP A 124 17.04 -4.98 4.57
C ASP A 124 18.36 -5.74 4.75
N ASP A 125 19.49 -5.06 4.53
CA ASP A 125 20.83 -5.55 4.76
C ASP A 125 21.06 -6.08 6.20
N ILE A 126 20.25 -5.63 7.14
CA ILE A 126 20.27 -6.06 8.55
C ILE A 126 19.31 -7.24 8.82
N GLY A 127 18.63 -7.75 7.78
CA GLY A 127 17.68 -8.85 7.90
C GLY A 127 16.30 -8.47 8.47
N ARG A 128 15.99 -7.17 8.57
CA ARG A 128 14.64 -6.72 8.91
C ARG A 128 13.74 -6.80 7.68
N ARG A 129 12.51 -7.23 7.91
CA ARG A 129 11.52 -7.34 6.84
C ARG A 129 10.60 -6.11 6.87
N HIS A 130 10.46 -5.51 5.71
CA HIS A 130 9.47 -4.47 5.44
C HIS A 130 8.48 -5.00 4.42
N TYR A 131 7.26 -4.53 4.50
CA TYR A 131 6.25 -4.79 3.48
C TYR A 131 6.03 -3.52 2.69
N GLU A 132 6.12 -3.64 1.38
CA GLU A 132 5.77 -2.59 0.44
C GLU A 132 4.38 -2.90 -0.11
N VAL A 133 3.45 -2.00 0.14
CA VAL A 133 2.07 -2.10 -0.34
C VAL A 133 1.83 -0.99 -1.34
N THR A 134 1.65 -1.36 -2.61
CA THR A 134 1.33 -0.43 -3.69
C THR A 134 -0.12 -0.59 -4.09
N LEU A 135 -0.90 0.47 -3.91
CA LEU A 135 -2.30 0.55 -4.32
C LEU A 135 -2.42 1.44 -5.55
N LYS A 136 -3.12 0.95 -6.58
CA LYS A 136 -3.29 1.63 -7.85
C LYS A 136 -4.72 1.51 -8.35
N GLN A 137 -5.38 2.64 -8.53
CA GLN A 137 -6.74 2.74 -9.05
C GLN A 137 -6.87 3.89 -10.03
N LYS A 138 -7.66 3.66 -11.08
CA LYS A 138 -8.03 4.70 -12.03
C LYS A 138 -9.36 5.31 -11.64
N TYR A 139 -9.44 6.62 -11.77
CA TYR A 139 -10.66 7.39 -11.50
C TYR A 139 -10.98 8.30 -12.68
N SER A 140 -12.26 8.35 -13.03
CA SER A 140 -12.84 9.35 -13.91
C SER A 140 -13.51 10.42 -13.08
N PHE A 141 -13.15 11.67 -13.30
CA PHE A 141 -13.68 12.80 -12.54
C PHE A 141 -14.79 13.50 -13.33
N MET A 142 -15.90 13.78 -12.68
CA MET A 142 -17.10 14.40 -13.27
C MET A 142 -16.81 15.72 -14.03
N LEU A 143 -15.78 16.44 -13.61
CA LEU A 143 -15.31 17.68 -14.24
C LEU A 143 -13.87 17.53 -14.76
N GLY A 144 -13.53 16.33 -15.22
CA GLY A 144 -12.19 15.99 -15.73
C GLY A 144 -11.72 16.92 -16.85
N ASP A 145 -12.64 17.28 -17.75
CA ASP A 145 -12.37 18.26 -18.83
C ASP A 145 -11.80 19.59 -18.30
N LEU A 146 -12.26 20.07 -17.14
CA LEU A 146 -11.72 21.28 -16.53
C LEU A 146 -10.29 21.09 -15.99
N LEU A 147 -9.94 19.87 -15.58
CA LEU A 147 -8.60 19.56 -15.14
C LEU A 147 -7.60 19.55 -16.31
N SER A 148 -8.08 19.39 -17.54
CA SER A 148 -7.23 19.45 -18.74
C SER A 148 -6.58 20.82 -18.94
N PHE A 149 -7.18 21.92 -18.46
CA PHE A 149 -6.59 23.25 -18.48
C PHE A 149 -5.29 23.37 -17.68
N ILE A 150 -5.12 22.51 -16.66
CA ILE A 150 -3.87 22.43 -15.88
C ILE A 150 -2.99 21.25 -16.32
N GLY A 151 -3.28 20.65 -17.49
CA GLY A 151 -2.50 19.56 -18.05
C GLY A 151 -2.79 18.19 -17.43
N GLN A 152 -3.87 18.05 -16.68
CA GLN A 152 -4.33 16.77 -16.14
C GLN A 152 -5.29 16.08 -17.14
N LYS A 153 -5.30 14.74 -17.14
CA LYS A 153 -6.22 13.96 -17.98
C LYS A 153 -7.55 13.74 -17.25
N ASP A 154 -8.63 13.51 -18.01
CA ASP A 154 -9.96 13.21 -17.45
C ASP A 154 -9.93 11.96 -16.57
N VAL A 155 -9.19 10.95 -17.00
CA VAL A 155 -8.92 9.73 -16.24
C VAL A 155 -7.55 9.82 -15.60
N GLN A 156 -7.52 9.79 -14.29
CA GLN A 156 -6.29 9.84 -13.49
C GLN A 156 -6.02 8.49 -12.87
N THR A 157 -4.78 8.03 -12.98
CA THR A 157 -4.31 6.88 -12.21
C THR A 157 -3.74 7.41 -10.90
N LEU A 158 -4.39 7.08 -9.80
CA LEU A 158 -3.88 7.35 -8.47
C LEU A 158 -3.14 6.11 -7.99
N GLU A 159 -1.87 6.31 -7.67
CA GLU A 159 -0.96 5.27 -7.20
C GLU A 159 -0.31 5.76 -5.92
N GLU A 160 -0.33 4.91 -4.91
CA GLU A 160 0.28 5.18 -3.61
C GLU A 160 1.03 3.95 -3.14
N THR A 161 2.27 4.14 -2.72
CA THR A 161 3.13 3.09 -2.19
C THR A 161 3.46 3.40 -0.74
N VAL A 162 3.15 2.46 0.14
CA VAL A 162 3.37 2.59 1.58
C VAL A 162 4.34 1.51 2.04
N TYR A 163 5.33 1.92 2.81
CA TYR A 163 6.29 1.02 3.45
C TYR A 163 5.91 0.84 4.91
N VAL A 164 5.80 -0.41 5.35
CA VAL A 164 5.47 -0.73 6.73
C VAL A 164 6.42 -1.79 7.27
N GLU A 165 6.90 -1.58 8.50
CA GLU A 165 7.77 -2.55 9.15
C GLU A 165 6.97 -3.76 9.66
N SER A 166 7.57 -4.94 9.56
CA SER A 166 7.00 -6.15 10.14
C SER A 166 7.15 -6.13 11.67
N VAL A 167 6.06 -5.97 12.37
CA VAL A 167 6.03 -6.03 13.85
C VAL A 167 5.89 -7.49 14.31
N ASP A 168 6.95 -8.28 14.17
CA ASP A 168 6.96 -9.67 14.68
C ASP A 168 8.01 -9.84 15.78
N VAL A 169 7.65 -9.43 16.98
CA VAL A 169 8.49 -9.57 18.18
C VAL A 169 8.82 -11.05 18.45
N LEU A 170 7.90 -11.97 18.17
CA LEU A 170 8.11 -13.39 18.39
C LEU A 170 9.17 -13.97 17.46
N ASN A 171 9.16 -13.57 16.18
CA ASN A 171 10.17 -13.96 15.23
C ASN A 171 11.54 -13.41 15.62
N TYR A 172 11.62 -12.16 16.03
CA TYR A 172 12.87 -11.56 16.51
C TYR A 172 13.43 -12.34 17.72
N VAL A 173 12.61 -12.60 18.73
CA VAL A 173 13.02 -13.36 19.94
C VAL A 173 13.47 -14.77 19.57
N ASN A 174 12.76 -15.45 18.67
CA ASN A 174 13.11 -16.78 18.22
C ASN A 174 14.40 -16.80 17.41
N THR A 175 14.61 -15.82 16.55
CA THR A 175 15.85 -15.65 15.76
C THR A 175 17.04 -15.42 16.68
N VAL A 176 16.91 -14.53 17.66
CA VAL A 176 17.96 -14.28 18.68
C VAL A 176 18.25 -15.56 19.48
N LYS A 177 17.24 -16.28 19.93
CA LYS A 177 17.43 -17.56 20.66
C LYS A 177 18.11 -18.61 19.81
N PHE A 178 17.72 -18.76 18.54
CA PHE A 178 18.33 -19.69 17.61
C PHE A 178 19.79 -19.33 17.34
N THR A 179 20.09 -18.06 17.10
CA THR A 179 21.45 -17.58 16.88
C THR A 179 22.31 -17.83 18.11
N ASN A 180 21.81 -17.51 19.30
CA ASN A 180 22.53 -17.79 20.55
C ASN A 180 22.75 -19.29 20.79
N TYR A 181 21.76 -20.12 20.48
CA TYR A 181 21.89 -21.57 20.55
C TYR A 181 22.96 -22.07 19.56
N GLY A 182 22.93 -21.59 18.32
CA GLY A 182 23.91 -21.91 17.29
C GLY A 182 25.33 -21.50 17.69
N LEU A 183 25.49 -20.28 18.21
CA LEU A 183 26.76 -19.75 18.71
C LEU A 183 27.30 -20.55 19.91
N ASN A 184 26.42 -20.95 20.85
CA ASN A 184 26.84 -21.78 21.98
C ASN A 184 27.25 -23.17 21.54
N LYS A 185 26.49 -23.80 20.62
CA LYS A 185 26.88 -25.09 20.03
C LYS A 185 28.17 -25.00 19.23
N ALA A 186 28.39 -23.89 18.54
CA ALA A 186 29.60 -23.63 17.79
C ALA A 186 30.84 -23.42 18.72
N LYS A 187 30.65 -22.87 19.92
CA LYS A 187 31.74 -22.77 20.93
C LYS A 187 32.08 -24.10 21.56
N ASP A 188 31.12 -25.03 21.65
CA ASP A 188 31.30 -26.37 22.23
C ASP A 188 31.79 -27.39 21.21
N ALA A 189 31.71 -27.10 19.91
CA ALA A 189 32.19 -27.96 18.84
C ALA A 189 33.60 -27.57 18.40
N ASP A 190 34.50 -28.58 18.22
CA ASP A 190 35.80 -28.36 17.60
C ASP A 190 35.65 -27.63 16.26
N PHE A 191 36.58 -26.72 15.96
CA PHE A 191 36.53 -25.80 14.82
C PHE A 191 36.26 -26.46 13.47
N THR A 192 36.60 -27.74 13.30
CA THR A 192 36.27 -28.55 12.12
C THR A 192 34.77 -28.83 11.93
N GLY A 193 34.01 -28.92 12.99
CA GLY A 193 32.54 -29.06 12.93
C GLY A 193 31.79 -27.79 12.51
N ILE A 194 32.40 -26.64 12.82
CA ILE A 194 31.78 -25.32 12.49
C ILE A 194 31.85 -25.06 10.98
N LEU A 195 32.95 -25.39 10.31
CA LEU A 195 33.10 -25.23 8.85
C LEU A 195 32.05 -26.06 8.10
N GLY A 196 31.79 -27.31 8.53
CA GLY A 196 30.77 -28.16 7.93
C GLY A 196 29.34 -27.64 8.14
N PHE A 197 29.09 -27.00 9.27
CA PHE A 197 27.77 -26.38 9.54
C PHE A 197 27.56 -25.11 8.71
N VAL A 198 28.58 -24.27 8.60
CA VAL A 198 28.53 -23.04 7.78
C VAL A 198 28.34 -23.39 6.30
N ASP A 199 29.10 -24.38 5.77
CA ASP A 199 28.92 -24.83 4.39
C ASP A 199 27.54 -25.43 4.12
N SER A 200 27.01 -26.19 5.07
CA SER A 200 25.63 -26.71 4.97
C SER A 200 24.56 -25.62 5.05
N ALA A 201 24.77 -24.60 5.88
CA ALA A 201 23.87 -23.45 5.97
C ALA A 201 23.93 -22.57 4.73
N ILE A 202 25.12 -22.35 4.16
CA ILE A 202 25.31 -21.59 2.91
C ILE A 202 24.69 -22.35 1.73
N SER A 203 24.87 -23.65 1.61
CA SER A 203 24.28 -24.46 0.55
C SER A 203 22.76 -24.52 0.63
N LEU A 204 22.21 -24.55 1.85
CA LEU A 204 20.75 -24.43 2.09
C LEU A 204 20.23 -23.05 1.69
N LEU A 205 20.92 -22.00 2.05
CA LEU A 205 20.58 -20.64 1.66
C LEU A 205 20.64 -20.47 0.14
N GLN A 206 21.69 -20.94 -0.52
CA GLN A 206 21.82 -20.90 -1.98
C GLN A 206 20.69 -21.66 -2.67
N SER A 207 20.31 -22.84 -2.18
CA SER A 207 19.18 -23.61 -2.75
C SER A 207 17.81 -22.91 -2.60
N ILE A 208 17.70 -21.98 -1.66
CA ILE A 208 16.49 -21.17 -1.44
C ILE A 208 16.45 -19.95 -2.37
N PHE A 209 17.63 -19.42 -2.74
CA PHE A 209 17.72 -18.23 -3.60
C PHE A 209 17.78 -18.55 -5.10
N ASP A 210 18.12 -19.79 -5.47
CA ASP A 210 18.24 -20.25 -6.86
C ASP A 210 16.92 -20.87 -7.40
N ASN A 211 15.82 -20.87 -6.63
CA ASN A 211 14.48 -21.26 -7.04
C ASN A 211 13.50 -20.08 -6.94
#